data_46a7554d89a32f30e30ec32c374ffc90
#
_entry.id   46a7554d89a32f30e30ec32c374ffc90
#
_cell.length_a   1.000
_cell.length_b   1.000
_cell.length_c   1.000
_cell.angle_alpha   90.00
_cell.angle_beta   90.00
_cell.angle_gamma   90.00
#
_symmetry.space_group_name_H-M   'P 1'
#
loop_
_entity.id
_entity.type
_entity.pdbx_description
1 polymer ?
#
loop_
_entity_poly.entity_id
_entity_poly.type
_entity_poly.pdbx_seq_one_letter_code
_entity_poly.pdbx_strand_id
1 'polypeptide(L)'
;NPNKIIEDTDVRQMLGLADKTKLINLISYVFQGDEKKTINLLEDLIDSGLDAKNFLNDFLELLYLFGRRANLGPIEKDMFLSEAELELIEKSSQNLNMQDLSLFWQLTLKTIEDLKIVSSENIALEMFLLQLIHLKNLEDLSDEKVFGHKQIINDEIPKKKIENEN
;
A
#
# COMPACT_ATOMS: atom_id res chain seq x y z
N ASN A 1 -20.00 29.79 -32.37
CA ASN A 1 -18.84 28.89 -32.30
C ASN A 1 -18.12 29.10 -30.99
N PRO A 2 -18.30 28.30 -29.95
CA PRO A 2 -17.46 28.39 -28.78
C PRO A 2 -16.29 27.43 -28.94
N ASN A 3 -15.14 27.96 -29.28
CA ASN A 3 -13.89 27.28 -29.00
C ASN A 3 -13.79 27.14 -27.48
N LYS A 4 -14.20 25.97 -26.98
CA LYS A 4 -13.93 25.59 -25.60
C LYS A 4 -12.43 25.34 -25.51
N ILE A 5 -11.70 26.34 -25.08
CA ILE A 5 -10.30 26.16 -24.67
C ILE A 5 -10.36 25.18 -23.50
N ILE A 6 -9.89 23.96 -23.74
CA ILE A 6 -9.65 22.99 -22.65
C ILE A 6 -8.50 23.63 -21.85
N GLU A 7 -8.80 24.15 -20.67
CA GLU A 7 -7.77 24.72 -19.82
C GLU A 7 -6.81 23.64 -19.36
N ASP A 8 -5.53 23.99 -19.23
CA ASP A 8 -4.45 23.11 -18.73
C ASP A 8 -4.82 22.45 -17.38
N THR A 9 -5.65 23.12 -16.60
CA THR A 9 -6.22 22.61 -15.35
C THR A 9 -7.17 21.41 -15.56
N ASP A 10 -8.00 21.43 -16.61
CA ASP A 10 -8.93 20.34 -16.90
C ASP A 10 -8.18 19.09 -17.37
N VAL A 11 -7.10 19.26 -18.16
CA VAL A 11 -6.22 18.16 -18.60
C VAL A 11 -5.45 17.58 -17.42
N ARG A 12 -4.95 18.41 -16.49
CA ARG A 12 -4.27 17.94 -15.27
C ARG A 12 -5.20 17.20 -14.32
N GLN A 13 -6.45 17.64 -14.18
CA GLN A 13 -7.45 16.91 -13.40
C GLN A 13 -7.82 15.58 -14.03
N MET A 14 -7.96 15.49 -15.35
CA MET A 14 -8.24 14.24 -16.04
C MET A 14 -7.06 13.26 -15.97
N LEU A 15 -5.82 13.72 -16.09
CA LEU A 15 -4.60 12.94 -15.89
C LEU A 15 -4.48 12.49 -14.43
N GLY A 16 -4.74 13.37 -13.47
CA GLY A 16 -4.72 13.06 -12.05
C GLY A 16 -5.72 11.99 -11.63
N LEU A 17 -6.89 11.92 -12.25
CA LEU A 17 -7.89 10.87 -11.98
C LEU A 17 -7.44 9.49 -12.50
N ALA A 18 -6.85 9.43 -13.69
CA ALA A 18 -6.31 8.19 -14.24
C ALA A 18 -5.12 7.67 -13.44
N ASP A 19 -4.26 8.57 -12.97
CA ASP A 19 -3.09 8.25 -12.17
C ASP A 19 -3.46 7.77 -10.76
N LYS A 20 -4.55 8.27 -10.19
CA LYS A 20 -5.03 7.85 -8.86
C LYS A 20 -5.43 6.39 -8.80
N THR A 21 -6.16 5.89 -9.79
CA THR A 21 -6.51 4.46 -9.90
C THR A 21 -5.26 3.59 -10.01
N LYS A 22 -4.30 3.99 -10.85
CA LYS A 22 -3.00 3.29 -10.98
C LYS A 22 -2.24 3.28 -9.67
N LEU A 23 -2.24 4.38 -8.94
CA LEU A 23 -1.55 4.49 -7.65
C LEU A 23 -2.20 3.61 -6.57
N ILE A 24 -3.52 3.55 -6.52
CA ILE A 24 -4.25 2.63 -5.61
C ILE A 24 -3.90 1.17 -5.95
N ASN A 25 -3.86 0.81 -7.24
CA ASN A 25 -3.44 -0.52 -7.67
C ASN A 25 -1.99 -0.82 -7.27
N LEU A 26 -1.08 0.15 -7.42
CA LEU A 26 0.31 0.01 -7.01
C LEU A 26 0.42 -0.30 -5.51
N ILE A 27 -0.27 0.44 -4.68
CA ILE A 27 -0.31 0.21 -3.22
C ILE A 27 -0.89 -1.17 -2.91
N SER A 28 -1.94 -1.58 -3.63
CA SER A 28 -2.53 -2.92 -3.47
C SER A 28 -1.52 -4.03 -3.80
N TYR A 29 -0.71 -3.88 -4.85
CA TYR A 29 0.35 -4.83 -5.18
C TYR A 29 1.46 -4.86 -4.11
N VAL A 30 1.81 -3.71 -3.55
CA VAL A 30 2.75 -3.64 -2.41
C VAL A 30 2.20 -4.41 -1.21
N PHE A 31 0.93 -4.24 -0.85
CA PHE A 31 0.31 -4.96 0.26
C PHE A 31 0.20 -6.47 0.01
N GLN A 32 0.09 -6.88 -1.24
CA GLN A 32 0.11 -8.30 -1.64
C GLN A 32 1.53 -8.88 -1.70
N GLY A 33 2.57 -8.06 -1.60
CA GLY A 33 3.96 -8.47 -1.77
C GLY A 33 4.33 -8.85 -3.20
N ASP A 34 3.56 -8.40 -4.19
CA ASP A 34 3.80 -8.69 -5.60
C ASP A 34 4.82 -7.70 -6.20
N GLU A 35 6.08 -8.07 -6.06
CA GLU A 35 7.22 -7.26 -6.49
C GLU A 35 7.20 -6.96 -7.99
N LYS A 36 6.94 -7.99 -8.80
CA LYS A 36 6.96 -7.85 -10.26
C LYS A 36 5.89 -6.90 -10.79
N LYS A 37 4.64 -7.04 -10.33
CA LYS A 37 3.55 -6.14 -10.71
C LYS A 37 3.80 -4.71 -10.22
N THR A 38 4.35 -4.56 -9.02
CA THR A 38 4.68 -3.26 -8.44
C THR A 38 5.70 -2.52 -9.30
N ILE A 39 6.81 -3.17 -9.65
CA ILE A 39 7.88 -2.55 -10.44
C ILE A 39 7.41 -2.27 -11.86
N ASN A 40 6.72 -3.20 -12.53
CA ASN A 40 6.19 -2.97 -13.87
C ASN A 40 5.24 -1.76 -13.90
N LEU A 41 4.37 -1.62 -12.92
CA LEU A 41 3.47 -0.47 -12.86
C LEU A 41 4.19 0.84 -12.55
N LEU A 42 5.24 0.80 -11.72
CA LEU A 42 6.09 1.96 -11.50
C LEU A 42 6.79 2.41 -12.79
N GLU A 43 7.33 1.48 -13.58
CA GLU A 43 7.95 1.76 -14.87
C GLU A 43 6.96 2.43 -15.83
N ASP A 44 5.73 1.92 -15.93
CA ASP A 44 4.66 2.52 -16.73
C ASP A 44 4.33 3.96 -16.30
N LEU A 45 4.31 4.22 -14.99
CA LEU A 45 4.10 5.55 -14.44
C LEU A 45 5.26 6.50 -14.75
N ILE A 46 6.48 6.04 -14.64
CA ILE A 46 7.70 6.80 -14.98
C ILE A 46 7.70 7.15 -16.48
N ASP A 47 7.39 6.20 -17.34
CA ASP A 47 7.31 6.40 -18.79
C ASP A 47 6.20 7.40 -19.18
N SER A 48 5.15 7.48 -18.36
CA SER A 48 4.07 8.47 -18.51
C SER A 48 4.41 9.87 -17.99
N GLY A 49 5.60 10.08 -17.44
CA GLY A 49 6.07 11.38 -16.95
C GLY A 49 5.78 11.63 -15.47
N LEU A 50 5.82 10.59 -14.64
CA LEU A 50 5.63 10.68 -13.20
C LEU A 50 6.60 11.68 -12.55
N ASP A 51 6.09 12.60 -11.75
CA ASP A 51 6.88 13.42 -10.84
C ASP A 51 7.05 12.72 -9.49
N ALA A 52 8.29 12.48 -9.09
CA ALA A 52 8.61 11.68 -7.91
C ALA A 52 8.07 12.27 -6.61
N LYS A 53 8.17 13.59 -6.44
CA LYS A 53 7.69 14.27 -5.23
C LYS A 53 6.17 14.22 -5.14
N ASN A 54 5.47 14.49 -6.24
CA ASN A 54 4.02 14.41 -6.29
C ASN A 54 3.55 12.97 -6.05
N PHE A 55 4.22 12.00 -6.63
CA PHE A 55 3.94 10.58 -6.41
C PHE A 55 4.01 10.21 -4.91
N LEU A 56 5.06 10.59 -4.21
CA LEU A 56 5.22 10.28 -2.80
C LEU A 56 4.20 11.03 -1.91
N ASN A 57 3.83 12.26 -2.25
CA ASN A 57 2.78 12.97 -1.55
C ASN A 57 1.40 12.33 -1.75
N ASP A 58 1.08 11.93 -2.98
CA ASP A 58 -0.15 11.19 -3.28
C ASP A 58 -0.17 9.82 -2.60
N PHE A 59 0.99 9.18 -2.51
CA PHE A 59 1.17 7.93 -1.77
C PHE A 59 0.86 8.11 -0.28
N LEU A 60 1.31 9.19 0.35
CA LEU A 60 0.96 9.53 1.74
C LEU A 60 -0.54 9.73 1.93
N GLU A 61 -1.20 10.47 1.04
CA GLU A 61 -2.64 10.68 1.10
C GLU A 61 -3.42 9.37 1.01
N LEU A 62 -3.00 8.47 0.12
CA LEU A 62 -3.61 7.16 -0.02
C LEU A 62 -3.35 6.28 1.20
N LEU A 63 -2.15 6.26 1.77
CA LEU A 63 -1.86 5.55 3.03
C LEU A 63 -2.78 6.05 4.16
N TYR A 64 -3.00 7.35 4.24
CA TYR A 64 -3.96 7.92 5.19
C TYR A 64 -5.38 7.41 4.96
N LEU A 65 -5.86 7.36 3.71
CA LEU A 65 -7.19 6.84 3.37
C LEU A 65 -7.33 5.35 3.70
N PHE A 66 -6.32 4.54 3.40
CA PHE A 66 -6.28 3.14 3.79
C PHE A 66 -6.33 2.95 5.30
N GLY A 67 -5.54 3.74 6.04
CA GLY A 67 -5.51 3.70 7.50
C GLY A 67 -6.84 4.14 8.11
N ARG A 68 -7.44 5.18 7.55
CA ARG A 68 -8.77 5.65 7.97
C ARG A 68 -9.83 4.58 7.75
N ARG A 69 -9.82 3.93 6.57
CA ARG A 69 -10.75 2.85 6.27
C ARG A 69 -10.60 1.68 7.22
N ALA A 70 -9.39 1.26 7.50
CA ALA A 70 -9.09 0.14 8.38
C ALA A 70 -9.52 0.37 9.83
N ASN A 71 -9.44 1.61 10.33
CA ASN A 71 -9.68 1.94 11.74
C ASN A 71 -11.05 2.55 12.03
N LEU A 72 -11.60 3.32 11.09
CA LEU A 72 -12.83 4.10 11.31
C LEU A 72 -14.02 3.59 10.49
N GLY A 73 -13.84 2.56 9.67
CA GLY A 73 -14.88 1.99 8.83
C GLY A 73 -15.01 2.66 7.47
N PRO A 74 -16.12 2.44 6.74
CA PRO A 74 -16.30 2.91 5.37
C PRO A 74 -16.05 4.40 5.23
N ILE A 75 -15.34 4.77 4.14
CA ILE A 75 -15.13 6.16 3.78
C ILE A 75 -16.44 6.69 3.20
N GLU A 76 -17.01 7.73 3.82
CA GLU A 76 -18.15 8.43 3.25
C GLU A 76 -17.75 9.06 1.90
N LYS A 77 -18.75 9.23 1.02
CA LYS A 77 -18.56 9.78 -0.32
C LYS A 77 -17.64 11.00 -0.28
N ASP A 78 -16.40 10.80 -0.70
CA ASP A 78 -15.45 11.88 -0.90
C ASP A 78 -15.64 12.47 -2.30
N MET A 79 -15.69 13.79 -2.42
CA MET A 79 -15.83 14.47 -3.72
C MET A 79 -14.63 14.21 -4.66
N PHE A 80 -13.52 13.68 -4.14
CA PHE A 80 -12.27 13.48 -4.85
C PHE A 80 -12.01 12.04 -5.30
N LEU A 81 -12.85 11.07 -4.86
CA LEU A 81 -12.72 9.64 -5.18
C LEU A 81 -13.94 9.15 -5.93
N SER A 82 -13.72 8.42 -7.00
CA SER A 82 -14.77 7.69 -7.72
C SER A 82 -15.27 6.49 -6.91
N GLU A 83 -16.45 5.97 -7.23
CA GLU A 83 -16.97 4.75 -6.60
C GLU A 83 -16.04 3.55 -6.81
N ALA A 84 -15.43 3.43 -8.00
CA ALA A 84 -14.47 2.36 -8.29
C ALA A 84 -13.20 2.47 -7.44
N GLU A 85 -12.70 3.68 -7.19
CA GLU A 85 -11.54 3.92 -6.31
C GLU A 85 -11.87 3.60 -4.86
N LEU A 86 -13.06 3.97 -4.39
CA LEU A 86 -13.54 3.62 -3.05
C LEU A 86 -13.65 2.10 -2.87
N GLU A 87 -14.17 1.37 -3.86
CA GLU A 87 -14.24 -0.09 -3.84
C GLU A 87 -12.85 -0.73 -3.80
N LEU A 88 -11.88 -0.20 -4.54
CA LEU A 88 -10.49 -0.67 -4.51
C LEU A 88 -9.85 -0.47 -3.14
N ILE A 89 -10.06 0.70 -2.53
CA ILE A 89 -9.58 0.99 -1.17
C ILE A 89 -10.23 0.05 -0.16
N GLU A 90 -11.54 -0.14 -0.25
CA GLU A 90 -12.31 -1.05 0.59
C GLU A 90 -11.75 -2.47 0.56
N LYS A 91 -11.58 -3.01 -0.65
CA LYS A 91 -11.08 -4.36 -0.86
C LYS A 91 -9.63 -4.52 -0.38
N SER A 92 -8.78 -3.55 -0.63
CA SER A 92 -7.35 -3.61 -0.30
C SER A 92 -7.09 -3.34 1.19
N SER A 93 -8.03 -2.71 1.91
CA SER A 93 -7.89 -2.39 3.34
C SER A 93 -8.23 -3.53 4.28
N GLN A 94 -8.85 -4.60 3.79
CA GLN A 94 -9.40 -5.67 4.64
C GLN A 94 -8.34 -6.39 5.49
N ASN A 95 -7.13 -6.52 4.99
CA ASN A 95 -6.02 -7.22 5.65
C ASN A 95 -4.87 -6.28 6.04
N LEU A 96 -5.16 -4.99 6.19
CA LEU A 96 -4.15 -3.99 6.48
C LEU A 96 -3.85 -3.92 7.96
N ASN A 97 -2.57 -4.08 8.31
CA ASN A 97 -2.08 -3.92 9.66
C ASN A 97 -1.61 -2.47 9.89
N MET A 98 -2.01 -1.86 11.01
CA MET A 98 -1.59 -0.50 11.38
C MET A 98 -0.08 -0.38 11.60
N GLN A 99 0.58 -1.45 12.01
CA GLN A 99 2.03 -1.46 12.20
C GLN A 99 2.75 -1.31 10.85
N ASP A 100 2.34 -2.07 9.83
CA ASP A 100 2.84 -1.93 8.45
C ASP A 100 2.60 -0.52 7.92
N LEU A 101 1.39 -0.03 8.10
CA LEU A 101 0.99 1.29 7.63
C LEU A 101 1.85 2.40 8.24
N SER A 102 2.15 2.30 9.53
CA SER A 102 3.02 3.25 10.23
C SER A 102 4.46 3.22 9.69
N LEU A 103 5.00 2.03 9.43
CA LEU A 103 6.32 1.87 8.81
C LEU A 103 6.34 2.43 7.38
N PHE A 104 5.32 2.16 6.59
CA PHE A 104 5.19 2.68 5.23
C PHE A 104 5.10 4.20 5.22
N TRP A 105 4.35 4.77 6.14
CA TRP A 105 4.26 6.21 6.34
C TRP A 105 5.63 6.83 6.64
N GLN A 106 6.36 6.30 7.61
CA GLN A 106 7.69 6.78 7.99
C GLN A 106 8.69 6.66 6.83
N LEU A 107 8.69 5.53 6.11
CA LEU A 107 9.58 5.33 4.98
C LEU A 107 9.26 6.27 3.82
N THR A 108 7.98 6.57 3.58
CA THR A 108 7.56 7.53 2.57
C THR A 108 8.05 8.94 2.90
N LEU A 109 7.90 9.39 4.14
CA LEU A 109 8.42 10.68 4.59
C LEU A 109 9.94 10.76 4.44
N LYS A 110 10.65 9.69 4.82
CA LYS A 110 12.10 9.61 4.65
C LYS A 110 12.50 9.70 3.18
N THR A 111 11.80 9.01 2.29
CA THR A 111 12.11 9.02 0.86
C THR A 111 11.89 10.42 0.25
N ILE A 112 10.88 11.16 0.67
CA ILE A 112 10.66 12.55 0.26
C ILE A 112 11.88 13.41 0.61
N GLU A 113 12.45 13.25 1.80
CA GLU A 113 13.68 13.95 2.20
C GLU A 113 14.89 13.48 1.37
N ASP A 114 15.01 12.19 1.13
CA ASP A 114 16.10 11.59 0.36
C ASP A 114 16.12 12.08 -1.10
N LEU A 115 14.96 12.43 -1.69
CA LEU A 115 14.87 13.00 -3.04
C LEU A 115 15.69 14.28 -3.21
N LYS A 116 15.94 15.02 -2.13
CA LYS A 116 16.74 16.25 -2.16
C LYS A 116 18.23 16.01 -2.41
N ILE A 117 18.70 14.80 -2.15
CA ILE A 117 20.14 14.46 -2.17
C ILE A 117 20.50 13.36 -3.17
N VAL A 118 19.54 12.63 -3.72
CA VAL A 118 19.79 11.55 -4.69
C VAL A 118 20.03 12.09 -6.10
N SER A 119 20.86 11.40 -6.87
CA SER A 119 21.12 11.76 -8.28
C SER A 119 20.04 11.29 -9.23
N SER A 120 19.32 10.20 -8.88
CA SER A 120 18.26 9.61 -9.69
C SER A 120 17.02 9.39 -8.85
N GLU A 121 15.97 10.15 -9.14
CA GLU A 121 14.67 10.02 -8.48
C GLU A 121 14.02 8.68 -8.82
N ASN A 122 14.17 8.18 -10.04
CA ASN A 122 13.59 6.91 -10.46
C ASN A 122 14.16 5.73 -9.67
N ILE A 123 15.48 5.70 -9.45
CA ILE A 123 16.13 4.70 -8.61
C ILE A 123 15.65 4.80 -7.17
N ALA A 124 15.48 6.02 -6.65
CA ALA A 124 14.97 6.24 -5.30
C ALA A 124 13.54 5.71 -5.13
N LEU A 125 12.66 5.91 -6.12
CA LEU A 125 11.29 5.37 -6.10
C LEU A 125 11.27 3.85 -6.19
N GLU A 126 12.09 3.26 -7.04
CA GLU A 126 12.20 1.80 -7.17
C GLU A 126 12.66 1.18 -5.84
N MET A 127 13.74 1.71 -5.25
CA MET A 127 14.23 1.27 -3.94
C MET A 127 13.20 1.45 -2.83
N PHE A 128 12.46 2.55 -2.84
CA PHE A 128 11.37 2.79 -1.90
C PHE A 128 10.32 1.68 -1.95
N LEU A 129 9.83 1.33 -3.14
CA LEU A 129 8.82 0.29 -3.31
C LEU A 129 9.36 -1.10 -2.96
N LEU A 130 10.59 -1.43 -3.33
CA LEU A 130 11.25 -2.68 -2.95
C LEU A 130 11.38 -2.82 -1.43
N GLN A 131 11.73 -1.75 -0.74
CA GLN A 131 11.81 -1.72 0.73
C GLN A 131 10.44 -1.95 1.38
N LEU A 132 9.37 -1.35 0.87
CA LEU A 132 8.00 -1.58 1.37
C LEU A 132 7.59 -3.04 1.23
N ILE A 133 7.83 -3.63 0.06
CA ILE A 133 7.50 -5.04 -0.21
C ILE A 133 8.31 -5.96 0.71
N HIS A 134 9.59 -5.67 0.91
CA HIS A 134 10.45 -6.44 1.80
C HIS A 134 9.95 -6.40 3.25
N LEU A 135 9.56 -5.25 3.75
CA LEU A 135 8.98 -5.10 5.10
C LEU A 135 7.68 -5.91 5.23
N LYS A 136 6.82 -5.87 4.22
CA LYS A 136 5.57 -6.64 4.21
C LYS A 136 5.85 -8.15 4.25
N ASN A 137 6.77 -8.64 3.44
CA ASN A 137 7.14 -10.06 3.39
C ASN A 137 7.78 -10.54 4.69
N LEU A 138 8.54 -9.72 5.40
CA LEU A 138 9.12 -10.07 6.71
C LEU A 138 8.06 -10.27 7.79
N GLU A 139 7.00 -9.46 7.80
CA GLU A 139 5.90 -9.62 8.75
C GLU A 139 5.11 -10.90 8.48
N ASP A 140 4.76 -11.18 7.24
CA ASP A 140 4.05 -12.40 6.87
C ASP A 140 4.81 -13.65 7.33
N LEU A 141 6.12 -13.68 7.19
CA LEU A 141 6.98 -14.75 7.69
C LEU A 141 7.02 -14.85 9.23
N SER A 142 6.92 -13.74 9.95
CA SER A 142 6.89 -13.73 11.41
C SER A 142 5.56 -14.28 11.94
N ASP A 143 4.45 -13.95 11.30
CA ASP A 143 3.13 -14.43 11.66
C ASP A 143 2.99 -15.93 11.41
N GLU A 144 3.49 -16.45 10.29
CA GLU A 144 3.52 -17.90 10.02
C GLU A 144 4.32 -18.69 11.07
N LYS A 145 5.46 -18.15 11.51
CA LYS A 145 6.28 -18.77 12.57
C LYS A 145 5.56 -18.80 13.92
N VAL A 146 4.83 -17.74 14.26
CA VAL A 146 4.07 -17.67 15.51
C VAL A 146 2.90 -18.67 15.50
N PHE A 147 2.18 -18.78 14.38
CA PHE A 147 1.10 -19.77 14.23
C PHE A 147 1.62 -21.19 14.21
N GLY A 148 2.72 -21.47 13.52
CA GLY A 148 3.37 -22.79 13.52
C GLY A 148 3.82 -23.21 14.92
N HIS A 149 4.36 -22.31 15.72
CA HIS A 149 4.78 -22.61 17.10
C HIS A 149 3.60 -22.88 18.05
N LYS A 150 2.47 -22.18 17.87
CA LYS A 150 1.25 -22.45 18.64
C LYS A 150 0.62 -23.81 18.32
N GLN A 151 0.68 -24.28 17.07
CA GLN A 151 0.20 -25.60 16.72
C GLN A 151 1.07 -26.72 17.33
N ILE A 152 2.38 -26.57 17.31
CA ILE A 152 3.31 -27.56 17.90
C ILE A 152 3.09 -27.66 19.41
N ILE A 153 2.84 -26.58 20.11
CA ILE A 153 2.61 -26.59 21.57
C ILE A 153 1.27 -27.27 21.92
N ASN A 154 0.25 -27.14 21.07
CA ASN A 154 -1.04 -27.79 21.32
C ASN A 154 -1.04 -29.31 21.05
N ASP A 155 -0.14 -29.80 20.18
CA ASP A 155 -0.01 -31.23 19.86
C ASP A 155 0.87 -31.99 20.88
N GLU A 156 1.66 -31.30 21.71
CA GLU A 156 2.57 -31.93 22.70
C GLU A 156 2.00 -32.08 24.12
N ILE A 157 0.73 -31.77 24.37
CA ILE A 157 0.11 -32.02 25.67
C ILE A 157 -0.41 -33.48 25.71
N PRO A 158 0.29 -34.41 26.37
CA PRO A 158 -0.23 -35.74 26.50
C PRO A 158 -1.46 -35.75 27.42
N LYS A 159 -2.59 -36.25 26.92
CA LYS A 159 -3.75 -36.56 27.75
C LYS A 159 -3.36 -37.63 28.77
N LYS A 160 -3.06 -37.23 29.99
CA LYS A 160 -2.98 -38.19 31.10
C LYS A 160 -4.35 -38.81 31.30
N LYS A 161 -4.45 -40.10 31.00
CA LYS A 161 -5.53 -40.95 31.48
C LYS A 161 -5.53 -40.92 33.00
N ILE A 162 -6.60 -40.45 33.57
CA ILE A 162 -6.90 -40.68 34.99
C ILE A 162 -7.51 -42.08 35.02
N GLU A 163 -6.75 -43.11 35.38
CA GLU A 163 -7.27 -44.36 35.83
C GLU A 163 -7.72 -44.19 37.26
N ASN A 164 -9.03 -44.27 37.45
CA ASN A 164 -9.64 -44.50 38.78
C ASN A 164 -9.44 -45.97 39.11
N GLU A 165 -8.57 -46.29 40.06
CA GLU A 165 -8.62 -47.52 40.81
C GLU A 165 -9.47 -47.31 42.06
N ASN A 166 -10.45 -48.20 42.22
CA ASN A 166 -11.19 -48.41 43.47
C ASN A 166 -10.30 -49.04 44.54
#